data_6d17d117e1f3c0cf14245c1b70a3743b
#
_entry.id   6d17d117e1f3c0cf14245c1b70a3743b
#
_cell.length_a   1.000
_cell.length_b   1.000
_cell.length_c   1.000
_cell.angle_alpha   90.00
_cell.angle_beta   90.00
_cell.angle_gamma   90.00
#
_symmetry.space_group_name_H-M   'P 1'
#
loop_
_entity.id
_entity.type
_entity.pdbx_description
1 polymer ?
#
loop_
_entity_poly.entity_id
_entity_poly.type
_entity_poly.pdbx_seq_one_letter_code
_entity_poly.pdbx_strand_id
1 'polypeptide(L)'
;MKFSLDTKIIEPENNNVKNAVILLHGYGGDGNDISTLTLNWKRFLPETIFLCPNGHETCPINPNGFQWFDLEKDDPSYIIEESIKAEKKLNYFINEIKSEYKLNNSKICISGFS
;
A
#
# COMPACT_ATOMS: atom_id res chain seq x y z
N MET A 1 -15.68 -3.17 0.08
CA MET A 1 -14.78 -4.15 0.72
C MET A 1 -13.84 -3.46 1.68
N LYS A 2 -13.66 -4.02 2.85
CA LYS A 2 -12.72 -3.49 3.84
C LYS A 2 -11.51 -4.41 3.93
N PHE A 3 -10.34 -3.87 3.64
CA PHE A 3 -9.07 -4.61 3.72
C PHE A 3 -8.49 -4.59 5.14
N SER A 4 -7.53 -5.46 5.39
CA SER A 4 -6.82 -5.52 6.68
C SER A 4 -6.02 -4.26 6.97
N LEU A 5 -5.55 -3.57 5.93
CA LEU A 5 -4.93 -2.26 6.05
C LEU A 5 -5.94 -1.20 5.59
N ASP A 6 -5.98 -0.09 6.30
CA ASP A 6 -6.82 1.05 5.91
C ASP A 6 -6.28 1.61 4.59
N THR A 7 -7.11 1.63 3.55
CA THR A 7 -6.65 1.82 2.17
C THR A 7 -7.43 2.91 1.46
N LYS A 8 -6.72 3.82 0.82
CA LYS A 8 -7.31 4.73 -0.15
C LYS A 8 -7.40 4.01 -1.48
N ILE A 9 -8.61 3.83 -2.00
CA ILE A 9 -8.86 3.10 -3.25
C ILE A 9 -9.24 4.09 -4.35
N ILE A 10 -8.56 3.99 -5.48
CA ILE A 10 -8.88 4.76 -6.69
C ILE A 10 -9.39 3.76 -7.72
N GLU A 11 -10.70 3.81 -7.97
CA GLU A 11 -11.37 2.90 -8.88
C GLU A 11 -10.93 3.11 -10.33
N PRO A 12 -10.93 2.08 -11.18
CA PRO A 12 -10.62 2.22 -12.61
C PRO A 12 -11.68 3.05 -13.33
N GLU A 13 -11.27 3.77 -14.37
CA GLU A 13 -12.16 4.66 -15.10
C GLU A 13 -13.33 3.91 -15.75
N ASN A 14 -13.09 2.72 -16.27
CA ASN A 14 -14.13 1.95 -16.96
C ASN A 14 -14.77 0.86 -16.09
N ASN A 15 -14.62 0.93 -14.78
CA ASN A 15 -15.22 0.01 -13.79
C ASN A 15 -14.89 -1.47 -14.02
N ASN A 16 -13.79 -1.76 -14.70
CA ASN A 16 -13.36 -3.12 -14.96
C ASN A 16 -11.92 -3.30 -14.49
N VAL A 17 -11.74 -4.03 -13.39
CA VAL A 17 -10.41 -4.23 -12.79
C VAL A 17 -9.71 -5.38 -13.51
N LYS A 18 -8.74 -5.04 -14.36
CA LYS A 18 -7.89 -6.03 -15.03
C LYS A 18 -6.51 -6.13 -14.40
N ASN A 19 -6.07 -5.09 -13.70
CA ASN A 19 -4.81 -5.10 -12.98
C ASN A 19 -4.86 -4.12 -11.82
N ALA A 20 -3.89 -4.22 -10.92
CA ALA A 20 -3.82 -3.42 -9.71
C ALA A 20 -2.41 -2.85 -9.54
N VAL A 21 -2.34 -1.62 -9.07
CA VAL A 21 -1.09 -1.00 -8.63
C VAL A 21 -1.24 -0.66 -7.15
N ILE A 22 -0.32 -1.18 -6.35
CA ILE A 22 -0.27 -0.91 -4.92
C ILE A 22 0.83 0.12 -4.68
N LEU A 23 0.48 1.25 -4.08
CA LEU A 23 1.41 2.33 -3.78
C LEU A 23 1.66 2.39 -2.28
N LEU A 24 2.92 2.25 -1.89
CA LEU A 24 3.33 2.26 -0.49
C LEU A 24 3.97 3.60 -0.16
N HIS A 25 3.43 4.30 0.84
CA HIS A 25 3.95 5.59 1.28
C HIS A 25 5.28 5.44 2.04
N GLY A 26 5.99 6.54 2.19
CA GLY A 26 7.21 6.58 2.98
C GLY A 26 6.95 6.73 4.47
N TYR A 27 8.02 6.74 5.28
CA TYR A 27 7.94 6.86 6.73
C TYR A 27 7.24 8.17 7.12
N GLY A 28 6.20 8.06 7.93
CA GLY A 28 5.43 9.22 8.38
C GLY A 28 4.38 9.72 7.40
N GLY A 29 4.23 9.06 6.24
CA GLY A 29 3.21 9.40 5.27
C GLY A 29 1.91 8.64 5.45
N ASP A 30 1.06 8.68 4.43
CA ASP A 30 -0.19 7.91 4.43
C ASP A 30 -0.63 7.60 3.00
N GLY A 31 -1.63 6.72 2.89
CA GLY A 31 -2.16 6.31 1.59
C GLY A 31 -2.85 7.45 0.86
N ASN A 32 -3.49 8.35 1.57
CA ASN A 32 -4.18 9.48 0.96
C ASN A 32 -3.21 10.41 0.23
N ASP A 33 -2.06 10.71 0.85
CA ASP A 33 -1.05 11.55 0.23
C ASP A 33 -0.44 10.90 -1.01
N ILE A 34 -0.04 9.62 -0.90
CA ILE A 34 0.58 8.93 -2.04
C ILE A 34 -0.41 8.75 -3.19
N SER A 35 -1.70 8.70 -2.91
CA SER A 35 -2.73 8.53 -3.93
C SER A 35 -2.79 9.69 -4.91
N THR A 36 -2.23 10.86 -4.57
CA THR A 36 -2.21 12.00 -5.49
C THR A 36 -1.42 11.70 -6.77
N LEU A 37 -0.48 10.77 -6.73
CA LEU A 37 0.26 10.34 -7.92
C LEU A 37 -0.64 9.69 -8.96
N THR A 38 -1.74 9.07 -8.52
CA THR A 38 -2.65 8.37 -9.44
C THR A 38 -3.44 9.32 -10.33
N LEU A 39 -3.55 10.60 -9.95
CA LEU A 39 -4.32 11.58 -10.71
C LEU A 39 -3.80 11.73 -12.14
N ASN A 40 -2.48 11.62 -12.32
CA ASN A 40 -1.87 11.71 -13.65
C ASN A 40 -1.81 10.35 -14.37
N TRP A 41 -1.89 9.25 -13.62
CA TRP A 41 -1.73 7.90 -14.19
C TRP A 41 -3.05 7.26 -14.59
N LYS A 42 -4.12 7.61 -13.91
CA LYS A 42 -5.42 6.96 -14.04
C LYS A 42 -5.94 6.91 -15.48
N ARG A 43 -5.83 8.03 -16.19
CA ARG A 43 -6.33 8.12 -17.58
C ARG A 43 -5.52 7.28 -18.57
N PHE A 44 -4.26 6.97 -18.24
CA PHE A 44 -3.41 6.12 -19.08
C PHE A 44 -3.54 4.64 -18.73
N LEU A 45 -4.18 4.34 -17.60
CA LEU A 45 -4.35 2.99 -17.08
C LEU A 45 -5.83 2.79 -16.70
N PRO A 46 -6.74 2.83 -17.70
CA PRO A 46 -8.17 2.91 -17.43
C PRO A 46 -8.78 1.64 -16.82
N GLU A 47 -8.06 0.53 -16.84
CA GLU A 47 -8.52 -0.74 -16.26
C GLU A 47 -7.75 -1.13 -15.02
N THR A 48 -7.03 -0.18 -14.44
CA THR A 48 -6.20 -0.39 -13.25
C THR A 48 -6.88 0.19 -12.02
N ILE A 49 -6.97 -0.59 -10.95
CA ILE A 49 -7.33 -0.10 -9.63
C ILE A 49 -6.03 0.27 -8.90
N PHE A 50 -6.04 1.43 -8.24
CA PHE A 50 -4.90 1.86 -7.42
C PHE A 50 -5.27 1.70 -5.96
N LEU A 51 -4.40 1.06 -5.20
CA LEU A 51 -4.63 0.74 -3.79
C LEU A 51 -3.47 1.31 -2.99
N CYS A 52 -3.78 2.28 -2.13
CA CYS A 52 -2.80 3.03 -1.37
C CYS A 52 -3.05 2.79 0.13
N PRO A 53 -2.49 1.70 0.68
CA PRO A 53 -2.72 1.37 2.08
C PRO A 53 -1.89 2.24 3.00
N ASN A 54 -2.42 2.51 4.20
CA ASN A 54 -1.65 3.04 5.30
C ASN A 54 -0.80 1.93 5.91
N GLY A 55 0.38 2.26 6.39
CA GLY A 55 1.18 1.33 7.17
C GLY A 55 0.38 0.81 8.36
N HIS A 56 0.77 -0.34 8.87
CA HIS A 56 0.01 -1.03 9.93
C HIS A 56 0.18 -0.40 11.32
N GLU A 57 1.07 0.58 11.46
CA GLU A 57 1.33 1.27 12.74
C GLU A 57 1.28 2.77 12.54
N THR A 58 0.86 3.50 13.59
CA THR A 58 0.97 4.96 13.60
C THR A 58 2.44 5.35 13.80
N CYS A 59 2.84 6.47 13.19
CA CYS A 59 4.22 6.94 13.28
C CYS A 59 4.43 7.80 14.54
N PRO A 60 5.40 7.49 15.41
CA PRO A 60 5.60 8.27 16.64
C PRO A 60 5.99 9.73 16.40
N ILE A 61 6.70 10.02 15.32
CA ILE A 61 7.14 11.38 15.02
C ILE A 61 6.11 12.19 14.25
N ASN A 62 5.07 11.54 13.73
CA ASN A 62 3.96 12.20 13.03
C ASN A 62 2.66 11.48 13.38
N PRO A 63 1.91 11.95 14.38
CA PRO A 63 0.70 11.24 14.83
C PRO A 63 -0.40 11.13 13.79
N ASN A 64 -0.34 11.92 12.72
CA ASN A 64 -1.29 11.84 11.60
C ASN A 64 -0.78 10.93 10.47
N GLY A 65 0.42 10.38 10.60
CA GLY A 65 1.01 9.50 9.60
C GLY A 65 1.22 8.10 10.11
N PHE A 66 1.75 7.25 9.23
CA PHE A 66 1.91 5.82 9.49
C PHE A 66 3.33 5.36 9.17
N GLN A 67 3.65 4.17 9.63
CA GLN A 67 4.95 3.56 9.37
C GLN A 67 4.77 2.08 9.04
N TRP A 68 5.68 1.55 8.25
CA TRP A 68 5.73 0.13 7.96
C TRP A 68 6.56 -0.59 9.02
N PHE A 69 7.59 0.08 9.54
CA PHE A 69 8.35 -0.37 10.70
C PHE A 69 9.02 0.83 11.35
N ASP A 70 9.35 0.66 12.63
CA ASP A 70 9.92 1.71 13.46
C ASP A 70 11.38 1.98 13.08
N LEU A 71 11.73 3.26 12.85
CA LEU A 71 13.08 3.70 12.55
C LEU A 71 13.76 4.44 13.71
N GLU A 72 13.12 4.49 14.87
CA GLU A 72 13.68 5.20 16.03
C GLU A 72 14.82 4.46 16.69
N LYS A 73 14.90 3.15 16.54
CA LYS A 73 15.99 2.33 17.09
C LYS A 73 16.98 1.96 16.00
N ASP A 74 18.25 2.21 16.26
CA ASP A 74 19.35 1.86 15.37
C ASP A 74 19.95 0.52 15.79
N ASP A 75 19.12 -0.52 15.78
CA ASP A 75 19.50 -1.90 16.12
C ASP A 75 19.15 -2.79 14.95
N PRO A 76 20.15 -3.39 14.27
CA PRO A 76 19.87 -4.24 13.08
C PRO A 76 18.92 -5.39 13.36
N SER A 77 19.00 -6.03 14.51
CA SER A 77 18.10 -7.13 14.87
C SER A 77 16.67 -6.66 14.99
N TYR A 78 16.46 -5.50 15.61
CA TYR A 78 15.15 -4.92 15.78
C TYR A 78 14.56 -4.53 14.42
N ILE A 79 15.36 -3.90 13.55
CA ILE A 79 14.91 -3.49 12.20
C ILE A 79 14.48 -4.72 11.39
N ILE A 80 15.25 -5.81 11.47
CA ILE A 80 14.91 -7.06 10.77
C ILE A 80 13.59 -7.63 11.29
N GLU A 81 13.40 -7.69 12.60
CA GLU A 81 12.16 -8.19 13.19
C GLU A 81 10.95 -7.38 12.76
N GLU A 82 11.06 -6.04 12.79
CA GLU A 82 9.97 -5.15 12.43
C GLU A 82 9.67 -5.20 10.94
N SER A 83 10.69 -5.35 10.09
CA SER A 83 10.49 -5.48 8.65
C SER A 83 9.80 -6.80 8.29
N ILE A 84 10.07 -7.88 9.03
CA ILE A 84 9.39 -9.15 8.84
C ILE A 84 7.89 -9.03 9.18
N LYS A 85 7.56 -8.31 10.25
CA LYS A 85 6.16 -8.04 10.60
C LYS A 85 5.45 -7.26 9.49
N ALA A 86 6.11 -6.22 8.97
CA ALA A 86 5.56 -5.41 7.88
C ALA A 86 5.34 -6.25 6.63
N GLU A 87 6.29 -7.11 6.30
CA GLU A 87 6.18 -8.02 5.15
C GLU A 87 4.98 -8.95 5.28
N LYS A 88 4.77 -9.52 6.48
CA LYS A 88 3.62 -10.40 6.72
C LYS A 88 2.29 -9.66 6.54
N LYS A 89 2.20 -8.44 7.07
CA LYS A 89 1.00 -7.61 6.92
C LYS A 89 0.73 -7.26 5.47
N LEU A 90 1.78 -6.93 4.74
CA LEU A 90 1.66 -6.57 3.33
C LEU A 90 1.29 -7.80 2.48
N ASN A 91 1.89 -8.95 2.74
CA ASN A 91 1.55 -10.18 2.02
C ASN A 91 0.10 -10.59 2.24
N TYR A 92 -0.39 -10.43 3.46
CA TYR A 92 -1.80 -10.69 3.76
C TYR A 92 -2.70 -9.76 2.94
N PHE A 93 -2.36 -8.47 2.91
CA PHE A 93 -3.08 -7.46 2.13
C PHE A 93 -3.08 -7.79 0.64
N ILE A 94 -1.94 -8.17 0.08
CA ILE A 94 -1.83 -8.56 -1.33
C ILE A 94 -2.74 -9.75 -1.64
N ASN A 95 -2.78 -10.73 -0.74
CA ASN A 95 -3.66 -11.88 -0.92
C ASN A 95 -5.14 -11.50 -0.88
N GLU A 96 -5.51 -10.53 -0.05
CA GLU A 96 -6.87 -9.98 -0.04
C GLU A 96 -7.22 -9.36 -1.39
N ILE A 97 -6.29 -8.61 -1.98
CA ILE A 97 -6.49 -7.96 -3.29
C ILE A 97 -6.63 -9.01 -4.40
N LYS A 98 -5.78 -10.04 -4.39
CA LYS A 98 -5.85 -11.13 -5.36
C LYS A 98 -7.21 -11.84 -5.31
N SER A 99 -7.70 -12.05 -4.11
CA SER A 99 -8.99 -12.71 -3.90
C SER A 99 -10.16 -11.81 -4.31
N GLU A 100 -10.14 -10.56 -3.88
CA GLU A 100 -11.24 -9.61 -4.13
C GLU A 100 -11.43 -9.33 -5.63
N TYR A 101 -10.33 -9.10 -6.34
CA TYR A 101 -10.39 -8.71 -7.75
C TYR A 101 -10.05 -9.84 -8.71
N LYS A 102 -9.82 -11.05 -8.20
CA LYS A 102 -9.50 -12.24 -8.97
C LYS A 102 -8.27 -12.03 -9.88
N LEU A 103 -7.21 -11.48 -9.28
CA LEU A 103 -5.97 -11.19 -9.98
C LEU A 103 -4.89 -12.17 -9.57
N ASN A 104 -4.01 -12.51 -10.53
CA ASN A 104 -2.79 -13.26 -10.22
C ASN A 104 -1.59 -12.30 -10.12
N ASN A 105 -0.43 -12.83 -9.73
CA ASN A 105 0.76 -12.02 -9.50
C ASN A 105 1.19 -11.21 -10.73
N SER A 106 0.94 -11.72 -11.95
CA SER A 106 1.35 -11.02 -13.17
C SER A 106 0.52 -9.75 -13.43
N LYS A 107 -0.57 -9.55 -12.70
CA LYS A 107 -1.48 -8.42 -12.85
C LYS A 107 -1.39 -7.42 -11.71
N ILE A 108 -0.40 -7.57 -10.83
CA ILE A 108 -0.22 -6.70 -9.66
C ILE A 108 1.18 -6.09 -9.70
N CYS A 109 1.24 -4.78 -9.61
CA CYS A 109 2.48 -4.02 -9.50
C CYS A 109 2.53 -3.36 -8.13
N ILE A 110 3.68 -3.42 -7.48
CA ILE A 110 3.89 -2.78 -6.18
C ILE A 110 5.00 -1.74 -6.33
N SER A 111 4.72 -0.51 -5.90
CA SER A 111 5.70 0.56 -5.92
C SER A 111 5.79 1.20 -4.54
N GLY A 112 7.02 1.42 -4.08
CA GLY A 112 7.27 2.08 -2.81
C GLY A 112 7.97 3.41 -3.02
N PHE A 113 7.69 4.35 -2.13
CA PHE A 113 8.27 5.70 -2.16
C PHE A 113 8.83 6.03 -0.79
N SER A 114 10.02 6.63 -0.76
CA SER A 114 10.69 6.97 0.48
C SER A 114 11.11 8.44 0.48
#